data_ef927977b03bdd06329be5aa5d98e65f
#
_entry.id   ef927977b03bdd06329be5aa5d98e65f
#
_cell.length_a   1.000
_cell.length_b   1.000
_cell.length_c   1.000
_cell.angle_alpha   90.00
_cell.angle_beta   90.00
_cell.angle_gamma   90.00
#
_symmetry.space_group_name_H-M   'P 1'
#
loop_
_entity.id
_entity.type
_entity.pdbx_description
1 polymer ?
#
loop_
_entity_poly.entity_id
_entity_poly.type
_entity_poly.pdbx_seq_one_letter_code
_entity_poly.pdbx_strand_id
1 'polypeptide(L)'
;MGCFEIVQCTCNHQENPLGLDRTPRFGWKMRSDTRGDAQTAYCITVSTDARRAQAGQGDVWDSGQTAGDGNVSVAYAGPPLQPRTRYYWCVTAWNRAGEAAVSRPAFFETGKLNEAWRARWITAPFLKMDKTDTGAPYLRRTFPLRGEVRSARLYICGLGYHDAFIEGKKVSENLLEPAFTKYDALSYYRVYDVTEHLPAAGPATL
;
A
#
# COMPACT_ATOMS: atom_id res chain seq x y z
N MET A 1 -28.07 20.55 -12.71
CA MET A 1 -27.39 19.28 -13.01
C MET A 1 -27.12 18.62 -11.68
N GLY A 2 -27.55 17.39 -11.48
CA GLY A 2 -27.21 16.60 -10.30
C GLY A 2 -25.70 16.34 -10.28
N CYS A 3 -25.14 16.16 -9.08
CA CYS A 3 -23.73 15.79 -8.93
C CYS A 3 -23.58 14.27 -9.10
N PHE A 4 -22.74 13.82 -10.03
CA PHE A 4 -22.27 12.44 -10.08
C PHE A 4 -20.76 12.44 -9.87
N GLU A 5 -20.29 11.85 -8.79
CA GLU A 5 -18.87 11.89 -8.41
C GLU A 5 -18.38 10.62 -7.75
N ILE A 6 -17.08 10.38 -7.83
CA ILE A 6 -16.39 9.31 -7.11
C ILE A 6 -15.80 9.89 -5.83
N VAL A 7 -16.27 9.38 -4.68
CA VAL A 7 -15.93 9.94 -3.35
C VAL A 7 -14.84 9.20 -2.59
N GLN A 8 -14.60 7.94 -2.95
CA GLN A 8 -13.57 7.11 -2.31
C GLN A 8 -13.02 6.08 -3.30
N CYS A 9 -11.71 5.85 -3.22
CA CYS A 9 -11.01 4.81 -3.98
C CYS A 9 -10.23 3.91 -3.02
N THR A 10 -10.32 2.59 -3.21
CA THR A 10 -9.61 1.60 -2.40
C THR A 10 -8.91 0.59 -3.28
N CYS A 11 -7.77 0.09 -2.82
CA CYS A 11 -7.09 -1.04 -3.40
C CYS A 11 -6.94 -2.11 -2.31
N ASN A 12 -7.42 -3.34 -2.58
CA ASN A 12 -7.52 -4.42 -1.58
C ASN A 12 -8.22 -3.96 -0.28
N HIS A 13 -9.30 -3.19 -0.43
CA HIS A 13 -10.11 -2.62 0.65
C HIS A 13 -9.41 -1.58 1.54
N GLN A 14 -8.25 -1.09 1.15
CA GLN A 14 -7.48 -0.06 1.86
C GLN A 14 -7.28 1.17 0.98
N GLU A 15 -7.20 2.35 1.59
CA GLU A 15 -6.82 3.57 0.91
C GLU A 15 -5.29 3.64 0.82
N ASN A 16 -4.77 3.78 -0.39
CA ASN A 16 -3.34 3.94 -0.67
C ASN A 16 -2.43 2.92 0.05
N PRO A 17 -2.69 1.60 -0.08
CA PRO A 17 -1.95 0.59 0.67
C PRO A 17 -0.48 0.51 0.26
N LEU A 18 0.36 0.18 1.24
CA LEU A 18 1.78 -0.14 1.06
C LEU A 18 2.01 -1.65 1.19
N GLY A 19 2.94 -2.16 0.41
CA GLY A 19 3.43 -3.53 0.56
C GLY A 19 2.48 -4.61 0.03
N LEU A 20 1.78 -4.36 -1.06
CA LEU A 20 0.92 -5.36 -1.68
C LEU A 20 1.73 -6.46 -2.36
N ASP A 21 1.59 -7.71 -1.87
CA ASP A 21 2.17 -8.91 -2.48
C ASP A 21 1.13 -9.74 -3.27
N ARG A 22 -0.07 -9.22 -3.41
CA ARG A 22 -1.17 -9.86 -4.16
C ARG A 22 -1.59 -8.97 -5.31
N THR A 23 -2.25 -9.57 -6.29
CA THR A 23 -2.90 -8.82 -7.38
C THR A 23 -3.78 -7.71 -6.81
N PRO A 24 -3.59 -6.45 -7.22
CA PRO A 24 -4.44 -5.35 -6.81
C PRO A 24 -5.90 -5.61 -7.16
N ARG A 25 -6.80 -5.24 -6.26
CA ARG A 25 -8.24 -5.26 -6.47
C ARG A 25 -8.79 -3.88 -6.15
N PHE A 26 -9.35 -3.25 -7.15
CA PHE A 26 -9.83 -1.88 -7.08
C PHE A 26 -11.28 -1.83 -6.62
N GLY A 27 -11.59 -0.83 -5.82
CA GLY A 27 -12.95 -0.53 -5.42
C GLY A 27 -13.14 0.97 -5.30
N TRP A 28 -14.36 1.44 -5.53
CA TRP A 28 -14.70 2.86 -5.41
C TRP A 28 -16.13 3.04 -4.95
N LYS A 29 -16.40 4.18 -4.32
CA LYS A 29 -17.73 4.63 -3.96
C LYS A 29 -18.11 5.84 -4.79
N MET A 30 -19.34 5.89 -5.19
CA MET A 30 -19.92 6.98 -5.95
C MET A 30 -21.02 7.66 -5.14
N ARG A 31 -21.25 8.93 -5.46
CA ARG A 31 -22.39 9.71 -4.99
C ARG A 31 -23.10 10.31 -6.19
N SER A 32 -24.42 10.27 -6.19
CA SER A 32 -25.26 10.94 -7.17
C SER A 32 -26.43 11.63 -6.46
N ASP A 33 -26.78 12.84 -6.90
CA ASP A 33 -27.94 13.56 -6.42
C ASP A 33 -29.22 13.06 -7.11
N THR A 34 -29.10 12.24 -8.15
CA THR A 34 -30.23 11.68 -8.89
C THR A 34 -30.70 10.39 -8.23
N ARG A 35 -31.97 10.37 -7.82
CA ARG A 35 -32.57 9.17 -7.20
C ARG A 35 -32.60 8.00 -8.17
N GLY A 36 -32.10 6.83 -7.70
CA GLY A 36 -32.09 5.59 -8.50
C GLY A 36 -31.03 5.57 -9.59
N ASP A 37 -30.08 6.51 -9.55
CA ASP A 37 -28.91 6.48 -10.43
C ASP A 37 -28.04 5.26 -10.12
N ALA A 38 -27.32 4.80 -11.13
CA ALA A 38 -26.40 3.66 -11.01
C ALA A 38 -25.31 3.75 -12.07
N GLN A 39 -24.16 3.17 -11.75
CA GLN A 39 -23.08 2.96 -12.71
C GLN A 39 -23.52 2.00 -13.82
N THR A 40 -23.14 2.30 -15.04
CA THR A 40 -23.38 1.46 -16.24
C THR A 40 -22.09 1.00 -16.90
N ALA A 41 -21.01 1.74 -16.67
CA ALA A 41 -19.67 1.37 -17.16
C ALA A 41 -18.59 1.99 -16.28
N TYR A 42 -17.39 1.47 -16.41
CA TYR A 42 -16.18 2.03 -15.78
C TYR A 42 -14.96 1.85 -16.70
N CYS A 43 -13.91 2.61 -16.41
CA CYS A 43 -12.58 2.44 -16.97
C CYS A 43 -11.55 2.68 -15.86
N ILE A 44 -10.59 1.78 -15.69
CA ILE A 44 -9.50 1.91 -14.72
C ILE A 44 -8.21 2.14 -15.47
N THR A 45 -7.49 3.20 -15.11
CA THR A 45 -6.16 3.49 -15.64
C THR A 45 -5.13 3.36 -14.51
N VAL A 46 -4.04 2.62 -14.77
CA VAL A 46 -2.89 2.45 -13.85
C VAL A 46 -1.64 2.98 -14.52
N SER A 47 -0.90 3.81 -13.80
CA SER A 47 0.27 4.51 -14.33
C SER A 47 1.40 4.59 -13.30
N THR A 48 2.61 4.83 -13.76
CA THR A 48 3.77 5.17 -12.92
C THR A 48 3.75 6.63 -12.46
N ASP A 49 2.88 7.46 -13.01
CA ASP A 49 2.74 8.89 -12.69
C ASP A 49 1.28 9.26 -12.41
N ALA A 50 1.07 10.05 -11.35
CA ALA A 50 -0.27 10.46 -10.91
C ALA A 50 -1.01 11.32 -11.95
N ARG A 51 -0.29 12.21 -12.65
CA ARG A 51 -0.89 13.09 -13.66
C ARG A 51 -1.32 12.31 -14.89
N ARG A 52 -0.52 11.30 -15.28
CA ARG A 52 -0.89 10.39 -16.37
C ARG A 52 -2.14 9.59 -16.04
N ALA A 53 -2.19 8.99 -14.84
CA ALA A 53 -3.39 8.27 -14.39
C ALA A 53 -4.63 9.17 -14.42
N GLN A 54 -4.53 10.42 -13.91
CA GLN A 54 -5.60 11.42 -13.93
C GLN A 54 -6.04 11.80 -15.33
N ALA A 55 -5.11 11.83 -16.28
CA ALA A 55 -5.39 12.14 -17.69
C ALA A 55 -5.94 10.95 -18.49
N GLY A 56 -6.23 9.82 -17.83
CA GLY A 56 -6.66 8.60 -18.50
C GLY A 56 -5.56 7.92 -19.32
N GLN A 57 -4.28 8.18 -19.01
CA GLN A 57 -3.14 7.60 -19.71
C GLN A 57 -2.52 6.49 -18.84
N GLY A 58 -3.05 5.29 -18.99
CA GLY A 58 -2.56 4.10 -18.30
C GLY A 58 -1.30 3.52 -18.97
N ASP A 59 -0.09 4.04 -18.65
CA ASP A 59 1.16 3.51 -19.18
C ASP A 59 1.52 2.12 -18.64
N VAL A 60 0.84 1.67 -17.59
CA VAL A 60 0.97 0.33 -17.02
C VAL A 60 -0.22 -0.54 -17.41
N TRP A 61 -1.44 -0.02 -17.27
CA TRP A 61 -2.65 -0.72 -17.64
C TRP A 61 -3.82 0.25 -17.84
N ASP A 62 -4.61 -0.07 -18.83
CA ASP A 62 -5.91 0.55 -19.11
C ASP A 62 -6.91 -0.59 -19.32
N SER A 63 -7.98 -0.61 -18.54
CA SER A 63 -9.04 -1.62 -18.68
C SER A 63 -9.90 -1.42 -19.93
N GLY A 64 -9.79 -0.26 -20.57
CA GLY A 64 -10.81 0.22 -21.49
C GLY A 64 -12.15 0.47 -20.79
N GLN A 65 -13.11 1.02 -21.52
CA GLN A 65 -14.47 1.18 -21.02
C GLN A 65 -15.14 -0.19 -20.91
N THR A 66 -15.41 -0.62 -19.69
CA THR A 66 -16.01 -1.91 -19.35
C THR A 66 -17.45 -1.69 -18.92
N ALA A 67 -18.40 -2.29 -19.62
CA ALA A 67 -19.81 -2.23 -19.24
C ALA A 67 -20.05 -3.02 -17.95
N GLY A 68 -20.84 -2.43 -17.05
CA GLY A 68 -21.24 -3.05 -15.79
C GLY A 68 -21.31 -2.09 -14.61
N ASP A 69 -21.92 -2.56 -13.56
CA ASP A 69 -22.10 -1.86 -12.27
C ASP A 69 -21.08 -2.26 -11.21
N GLY A 70 -20.15 -3.16 -11.55
CA GLY A 70 -19.12 -3.64 -10.64
C GLY A 70 -18.19 -2.51 -10.20
N ASN A 71 -18.16 -2.21 -8.91
CA ASN A 71 -17.32 -1.20 -8.28
C ASN A 71 -16.64 -1.69 -7.02
N VAL A 72 -16.68 -3.00 -6.77
CA VAL A 72 -16.06 -3.65 -5.61
C VAL A 72 -15.16 -4.78 -6.08
N SER A 73 -13.91 -4.75 -5.62
CA SER A 73 -12.95 -5.84 -5.86
C SER A 73 -12.67 -6.18 -7.34
N VAL A 74 -12.66 -5.16 -8.22
CA VAL A 74 -12.30 -5.30 -9.63
C VAL A 74 -10.82 -5.64 -9.73
N ALA A 75 -10.49 -6.80 -10.31
CA ALA A 75 -9.11 -7.26 -10.37
C ALA A 75 -8.28 -6.49 -11.40
N TYR A 76 -7.04 -6.18 -11.04
CA TYR A 76 -6.03 -5.76 -11.99
C TYR A 76 -5.76 -6.89 -12.99
N ALA A 77 -5.81 -6.56 -14.29
CA ALA A 77 -5.59 -7.50 -15.38
C ALA A 77 -4.47 -7.06 -16.35
N GLY A 78 -3.62 -6.15 -15.89
CA GLY A 78 -2.48 -5.66 -16.67
C GLY A 78 -1.23 -6.56 -16.58
N PRO A 79 -0.12 -6.10 -17.14
CA PRO A 79 1.18 -6.80 -17.07
C PRO A 79 1.66 -7.01 -15.63
N PRO A 80 2.61 -7.94 -15.39
CA PRO A 80 3.20 -8.14 -14.07
C PRO A 80 3.80 -6.86 -13.50
N LEU A 81 3.47 -6.57 -12.25
CA LEU A 81 3.95 -5.41 -11.52
C LEU A 81 5.37 -5.62 -10.99
N GLN A 82 6.14 -4.54 -10.88
CA GLN A 82 7.49 -4.59 -10.32
C GLN A 82 7.45 -4.55 -8.78
N PRO A 83 8.39 -5.19 -8.08
CA PRO A 83 8.47 -5.12 -6.62
C PRO A 83 8.81 -3.70 -6.14
N ARG A 84 8.34 -3.37 -4.93
CA ARG A 84 8.64 -2.11 -4.23
C ARG A 84 8.40 -0.86 -5.07
N THR A 85 7.34 -0.90 -5.90
CA THR A 85 7.03 0.15 -6.87
C THR A 85 5.68 0.77 -6.55
N ARG A 86 5.61 2.09 -6.57
CA ARG A 86 4.36 2.84 -6.44
C ARG A 86 3.72 2.99 -7.81
N TYR A 87 2.43 2.67 -7.85
CA TYR A 87 1.56 2.86 -9.00
C TYR A 87 0.41 3.78 -8.61
N TYR A 88 0.05 4.66 -9.49
CA TYR A 88 -1.10 5.54 -9.37
C TYR A 88 -2.22 5.01 -10.24
N TRP A 89 -3.44 5.24 -9.81
CA TRP A 89 -4.59 4.80 -10.58
C TRP A 89 -5.76 5.75 -10.42
N CYS A 90 -6.58 5.81 -11.45
CA CYS A 90 -7.86 6.50 -11.47
C CYS A 90 -8.93 5.57 -12.01
N VAL A 91 -10.16 5.86 -11.67
CA VAL A 91 -11.31 5.26 -12.30
C VAL A 91 -12.19 6.36 -12.88
N THR A 92 -12.68 6.13 -14.10
CA THR A 92 -13.77 6.86 -14.71
C THR A 92 -14.99 5.98 -14.64
N ALA A 93 -16.10 6.48 -14.10
CA ALA A 93 -17.37 5.77 -14.06
C ALA A 93 -18.42 6.54 -14.84
N TRP A 94 -19.32 5.84 -15.51
CA TRP A 94 -20.45 6.41 -16.24
C TRP A 94 -21.75 5.97 -15.60
N ASN A 95 -22.69 6.91 -15.43
CA ASN A 95 -24.01 6.65 -14.91
C ASN A 95 -25.05 6.32 -16.01
N ARG A 96 -26.30 6.09 -15.62
CA ARG A 96 -27.41 5.81 -16.56
C ARG A 96 -27.71 6.94 -17.53
N ALA A 97 -27.42 8.17 -17.17
CA ALA A 97 -27.58 9.33 -18.04
C ALA A 97 -26.40 9.52 -19.01
N GLY A 98 -25.36 8.68 -18.92
CA GLY A 98 -24.13 8.81 -19.70
C GLY A 98 -23.17 9.88 -19.16
N GLU A 99 -23.44 10.43 -17.99
CA GLU A 99 -22.51 11.36 -17.32
C GLU A 99 -21.29 10.61 -16.80
N ALA A 100 -20.12 11.20 -16.99
CA ALA A 100 -18.85 10.61 -16.52
C ALA A 100 -18.34 11.32 -15.27
N ALA A 101 -17.87 10.53 -14.31
CA ALA A 101 -17.12 10.99 -13.14
C ALA A 101 -15.72 10.37 -13.13
N VAL A 102 -14.70 11.18 -12.89
CA VAL A 102 -13.30 10.73 -12.77
C VAL A 102 -12.84 10.88 -11.33
N SER A 103 -12.23 9.85 -10.78
CA SER A 103 -11.69 9.91 -9.43
C SER A 103 -10.47 10.83 -9.35
N ARG A 104 -10.14 11.27 -8.12
CA ARG A 104 -8.78 11.76 -7.85
C ARG A 104 -7.81 10.58 -7.96
N PRO A 105 -6.52 10.84 -8.29
CA PRO A 105 -5.52 9.78 -8.28
C PRO A 105 -5.39 9.17 -6.89
N ALA A 106 -5.55 7.86 -6.83
CA ALA A 106 -5.17 7.04 -5.71
C ALA A 106 -3.87 6.30 -6.04
N PHE A 107 -3.23 5.68 -5.06
CA PHE A 107 -2.05 4.86 -5.32
C PHE A 107 -2.11 3.53 -4.57
N PHE A 108 -1.28 2.61 -4.99
CA PHE A 108 -0.85 1.46 -4.23
C PHE A 108 0.65 1.26 -4.42
N GLU A 109 1.27 0.62 -3.46
CA GLU A 109 2.68 0.29 -3.54
C GLU A 109 2.85 -1.21 -3.38
N THR A 110 3.52 -1.85 -4.35
CA THR A 110 3.79 -3.28 -4.27
C THR A 110 4.77 -3.59 -3.15
N GLY A 111 4.62 -4.75 -2.55
CA GLY A 111 5.57 -5.30 -1.59
C GLY A 111 6.79 -5.88 -2.30
N LYS A 112 7.36 -6.90 -1.71
CA LYS A 112 8.53 -7.57 -2.26
C LYS A 112 8.19 -8.51 -3.42
N LEU A 113 6.94 -8.91 -3.56
CA LEU A 113 6.53 -9.94 -4.50
C LEU A 113 7.45 -11.17 -4.38
N ASN A 114 8.16 -11.51 -5.43
CA ASN A 114 9.10 -12.65 -5.43
C ASN A 114 10.56 -12.23 -5.15
N GLU A 115 10.81 -10.99 -4.73
CA GLU A 115 12.16 -10.50 -4.43
C GLU A 115 12.71 -11.13 -3.15
N ALA A 116 13.89 -11.73 -3.22
CA ALA A 116 14.53 -12.33 -2.06
C ALA A 116 14.87 -11.29 -0.97
N TRP A 117 14.80 -11.67 0.27
CA TRP A 117 15.26 -10.86 1.38
C TRP A 117 16.80 -10.77 1.40
N ARG A 118 17.32 -9.54 1.55
CA ARG A 118 18.74 -9.30 1.84
C ARG A 118 19.01 -9.24 3.34
N ALA A 119 17.98 -8.94 4.13
CA ALA A 119 18.05 -8.92 5.57
C ALA A 119 18.24 -10.35 6.13
N ARG A 120 18.82 -10.42 7.31
CA ARG A 120 18.97 -11.66 8.10
C ARG A 120 18.13 -11.56 9.35
N TRP A 121 17.73 -12.70 9.88
CA TRP A 121 17.14 -12.77 11.21
C TRP A 121 18.12 -12.30 12.26
N ILE A 122 17.64 -11.48 13.18
CA ILE A 122 18.40 -10.98 14.33
C ILE A 122 17.66 -11.30 15.61
N THR A 123 18.40 -11.53 16.68
CA THR A 123 17.87 -11.77 18.02
C THR A 123 18.84 -11.25 19.06
N ALA A 124 18.41 -11.12 20.30
CA ALA A 124 19.30 -10.79 21.40
C ALA A 124 20.06 -12.03 21.87
N PRO A 125 21.38 -11.94 22.14
CA PRO A 125 22.20 -13.09 22.53
C PRO A 125 21.78 -13.76 23.85
N PHE A 126 21.07 -13.02 24.71
CA PHE A 126 20.60 -13.52 26.01
C PHE A 126 19.23 -14.22 25.91
N LEU A 127 18.51 -14.12 24.80
CA LEU A 127 17.27 -14.86 24.59
C LEU A 127 17.60 -16.31 24.27
N LYS A 128 17.45 -17.17 25.26
CA LYS A 128 17.58 -18.62 25.10
C LYS A 128 16.29 -19.20 24.57
N MET A 129 16.39 -20.19 23.69
CA MET A 129 15.24 -20.91 23.15
C MET A 129 14.55 -21.82 24.18
N ASP A 130 15.04 -21.87 25.41
CA ASP A 130 14.56 -22.78 26.46
C ASP A 130 13.32 -22.31 27.24
N LYS A 131 12.67 -21.25 26.75
CA LYS A 131 11.40 -20.72 27.30
C LYS A 131 11.47 -20.09 28.69
N THR A 132 12.63 -19.92 29.28
CA THR A 132 12.76 -19.35 30.63
C THR A 132 12.87 -17.82 30.61
N ASP A 133 13.24 -17.22 29.50
CA ASP A 133 13.36 -15.79 29.35
C ASP A 133 12.20 -15.24 28.47
N THR A 134 11.36 -14.41 29.08
CA THR A 134 10.18 -13.81 28.44
C THR A 134 10.39 -12.33 28.09
N GLY A 135 11.62 -11.84 28.19
CA GLY A 135 11.93 -10.44 27.91
C GLY A 135 11.75 -10.07 26.43
N ALA A 136 11.18 -8.89 26.17
CA ALA A 136 11.17 -8.30 24.84
C ALA A 136 12.48 -7.52 24.62
N PRO A 137 13.35 -7.93 23.69
CA PRO A 137 14.63 -7.25 23.49
C PRO A 137 14.46 -5.92 22.76
N TYR A 138 15.26 -4.94 23.15
CA TYR A 138 15.49 -3.75 22.36
C TYR A 138 16.66 -4.00 21.41
N LEU A 139 16.40 -3.92 20.10
CA LEU A 139 17.41 -4.01 19.05
C LEU A 139 17.60 -2.62 18.46
N ARG A 140 18.81 -2.10 18.47
CA ARG A 140 19.12 -0.74 18.02
C ARG A 140 20.24 -0.73 17.01
N ARG A 141 20.08 0.08 15.96
CA ARG A 141 21.14 0.36 15.00
C ARG A 141 21.11 1.78 14.51
N THR A 142 22.27 2.44 14.52
CA THR A 142 22.50 3.71 13.85
C THR A 142 23.11 3.45 12.48
N PHE A 143 22.65 4.17 11.45
CA PHE A 143 23.14 4.04 10.07
C PHE A 143 23.26 5.41 9.43
N PRO A 144 24.26 5.61 8.52
CA PRO A 144 24.43 6.88 7.83
C PRO A 144 23.38 7.06 6.73
N LEU A 145 22.85 8.27 6.62
CA LEU A 145 22.10 8.71 5.44
C LEU A 145 23.07 9.31 4.41
N ARG A 146 22.90 8.92 3.15
CA ARG A 146 23.77 9.37 2.05
C ARG A 146 23.05 10.44 1.21
N GLY A 147 22.92 11.63 1.77
CA GLY A 147 22.26 12.77 1.12
C GLY A 147 20.78 12.91 1.50
N GLU A 148 20.07 13.75 0.77
CA GLU A 148 18.65 14.02 0.97
C GLU A 148 17.80 12.77 0.69
N VAL A 149 16.93 12.42 1.63
CA VAL A 149 16.01 11.29 1.48
C VAL A 149 14.66 11.79 0.99
N ARG A 150 14.30 11.44 -0.24
CA ARG A 150 13.01 11.80 -0.83
C ARG A 150 11.89 10.83 -0.47
N SER A 151 12.23 9.57 -0.26
CA SER A 151 11.30 8.51 0.11
C SER A 151 12.03 7.37 0.79
N ALA A 152 11.48 6.86 1.89
CA ALA A 152 12.03 5.73 2.61
C ALA A 152 10.93 4.75 3.05
N ARG A 153 11.22 3.46 2.96
CA ARG A 153 10.34 2.38 3.39
C ARG A 153 11.08 1.44 4.33
N LEU A 154 10.46 1.15 5.45
CA LEU A 154 10.92 0.11 6.37
C LEU A 154 10.13 -1.17 6.08
N TYR A 155 10.84 -2.22 5.68
CA TYR A 155 10.31 -3.58 5.55
C TYR A 155 10.78 -4.38 6.76
N ILE A 156 9.85 -4.83 7.59
CA ILE A 156 10.19 -5.54 8.82
C ILE A 156 9.29 -6.76 9.00
N CYS A 157 9.91 -7.88 9.37
CA CYS A 157 9.24 -9.14 9.69
C CYS A 157 9.65 -9.55 11.10
N GLY A 158 8.67 -9.73 11.99
CA GLY A 158 8.89 -10.25 13.34
C GLY A 158 8.26 -11.65 13.48
N LEU A 159 8.96 -12.57 14.14
CA LEU A 159 8.37 -13.81 14.66
C LEU A 159 7.78 -13.50 16.04
N GLY A 160 6.68 -12.79 16.04
CA GLY A 160 6.03 -12.18 17.20
C GLY A 160 5.75 -10.71 16.93
N TYR A 161 5.08 -10.06 17.88
CA TYR A 161 4.79 -8.63 17.79
C TYR A 161 6.06 -7.80 17.95
N HIS A 162 6.10 -6.69 17.24
CA HIS A 162 7.17 -5.71 17.39
C HIS A 162 6.64 -4.29 17.27
N ASP A 163 7.33 -3.37 17.92
CA ASP A 163 7.22 -1.95 17.66
C ASP A 163 8.53 -1.46 17.03
N ALA A 164 8.43 -0.64 15.99
CA ALA A 164 9.57 0.00 15.36
C ALA A 164 9.58 1.50 15.66
N PHE A 165 10.78 2.02 15.92
CA PHE A 165 11.00 3.43 16.25
C PHE A 165 12.13 3.97 15.37
N ILE A 166 11.97 5.18 14.84
CA ILE A 166 13.07 5.91 14.20
C ILE A 166 13.23 7.23 14.93
N GLU A 167 14.46 7.55 15.34
CA GLU A 167 14.78 8.73 16.17
C GLU A 167 13.88 8.82 17.44
N GLY A 168 13.58 7.67 18.03
CA GLY A 168 12.72 7.57 19.22
C GLY A 168 11.23 7.78 18.97
N LYS A 169 10.81 7.99 17.72
CA LYS A 169 9.40 8.11 17.35
C LYS A 169 8.88 6.80 16.79
N LYS A 170 7.74 6.34 17.30
CA LYS A 170 7.09 5.12 16.78
C LYS A 170 6.66 5.33 15.33
N VAL A 171 6.93 4.34 14.46
CA VAL A 171 6.65 4.46 13.03
C VAL A 171 5.20 4.12 12.65
N SER A 172 4.43 3.57 13.56
CA SER A 172 3.03 3.18 13.34
C SER A 172 2.24 3.27 14.63
N GLU A 173 1.01 3.75 14.56
CA GLU A 173 0.05 3.73 15.68
C GLU A 173 -0.67 2.38 15.81
N ASN A 174 -0.44 1.45 14.88
CA ASN A 174 -1.04 0.13 14.95
C ASN A 174 -0.49 -0.67 16.12
N LEU A 175 -1.31 -1.55 16.64
CA LEU A 175 -0.99 -2.47 17.72
C LEU A 175 -0.96 -3.91 17.21
N LEU A 176 -0.19 -4.76 17.90
CA LEU A 176 -0.14 -6.21 17.63
C LEU A 176 0.28 -6.55 16.18
N GLU A 177 1.29 -5.87 15.67
CA GLU A 177 1.85 -6.12 14.35
C GLU A 177 3.15 -6.93 14.40
N PRO A 178 3.38 -7.79 13.39
CA PRO A 178 2.46 -8.29 12.37
C PRO A 178 1.40 -9.23 12.95
N ALA A 179 0.36 -9.55 12.17
CA ALA A 179 -0.61 -10.56 12.57
C ALA A 179 0.07 -11.91 12.82
N PHE A 180 -0.39 -12.60 13.86
CA PHE A 180 0.14 -13.92 14.23
C PHE A 180 -0.17 -14.97 13.15
N THR A 181 0.80 -15.83 12.86
CA THR A 181 0.68 -16.91 11.86
C THR A 181 1.35 -18.18 12.35
N LYS A 182 1.19 -19.24 11.59
CA LYS A 182 1.99 -20.47 11.75
C LYS A 182 3.37 -20.23 11.09
N TYR A 183 4.36 -19.84 11.88
CA TYR A 183 5.64 -19.33 11.39
C TYR A 183 6.49 -20.31 10.58
N ASP A 184 6.27 -21.61 10.72
CA ASP A 184 6.89 -22.64 9.89
C ASP A 184 6.29 -22.71 8.46
N ALA A 185 5.10 -22.14 8.26
CA ALA A 185 4.42 -22.10 6.98
C ALA A 185 4.39 -20.70 6.36
N LEU A 186 4.18 -19.67 7.18
CA LEU A 186 4.01 -18.29 6.71
C LEU A 186 4.42 -17.29 7.79
N SER A 187 5.17 -16.28 7.39
CA SER A 187 5.46 -15.11 8.23
C SER A 187 5.07 -13.84 7.48
N TYR A 188 4.29 -12.98 8.13
CA TYR A 188 3.96 -11.68 7.56
C TYR A 188 5.06 -10.66 7.85
N TYR A 189 5.25 -9.75 6.92
CA TYR A 189 6.03 -8.54 7.14
C TYR A 189 5.15 -7.31 7.00
N ARG A 190 5.62 -6.21 7.55
CA ARG A 190 4.97 -4.89 7.43
C ARG A 190 5.85 -3.97 6.59
N VAL A 191 5.21 -3.04 5.92
CA VAL A 191 5.88 -1.96 5.19
C VAL A 191 5.37 -0.64 5.76
N TYR A 192 6.29 0.17 6.23
CA TYR A 192 5.98 1.50 6.76
C TYR A 192 6.62 2.58 5.88
N ASP A 193 5.89 3.67 5.67
CA ASP A 193 6.49 4.90 5.16
C ASP A 193 7.20 5.59 6.33
N VAL A 194 8.51 5.66 6.25
CA VAL A 194 9.33 6.24 7.29
C VAL A 194 10.05 7.51 6.84
N THR A 195 9.61 8.08 5.73
CA THR A 195 10.23 9.25 5.12
C THR A 195 10.30 10.42 6.12
N GLU A 196 9.18 10.74 6.75
CA GLU A 196 9.06 11.85 7.71
C GLU A 196 9.70 11.58 9.08
N HIS A 197 10.12 10.31 9.34
CA HIS A 197 10.80 9.93 10.57
C HIS A 197 12.32 10.11 10.50
N LEU A 198 12.85 10.21 9.27
CA LEU A 198 14.28 10.34 9.09
C LEU A 198 14.74 11.78 9.30
N PRO A 199 15.93 12.00 9.91
CA PRO A 199 16.47 13.35 10.05
C PRO A 199 16.85 13.92 8.67
N ALA A 200 16.76 15.24 8.53
CA ALA A 200 17.14 15.93 7.29
C ALA A 200 18.63 15.76 6.95
N ALA A 201 19.46 15.56 7.96
CA ALA A 201 20.91 15.36 7.80
C ALA A 201 21.46 14.53 8.97
N GLY A 202 22.60 13.91 8.77
CA GLY A 202 23.25 13.08 9.77
C GLY A 202 22.81 11.61 9.73
N PRO A 203 23.26 10.81 10.70
CA PRO A 203 22.85 9.42 10.83
C PRO A 203 21.44 9.31 11.38
N ALA A 204 20.73 8.22 11.01
CA ALA A 204 19.47 7.84 11.58
C ALA A 204 19.60 6.63 12.51
N THR A 205 18.73 6.53 13.50
CA THR A 205 18.69 5.40 14.47
C THR A 205 17.33 4.72 14.40
N LEU A 206 17.37 3.41 14.15
CA LEU A 206 16.25 2.47 14.22
C LEU A 206 16.42 1.62 15.49
#